data_5231ebfb1843e81c45e6be3fda01f9d2
#
_entry.id   5231ebfb1843e81c45e6be3fda01f9d2
#
_cell.length_a   1.000
_cell.length_b   1.000
_cell.length_c   1.000
_cell.angle_alpha   90.00
_cell.angle_beta   90.00
_cell.angle_gamma   90.00
#
_symmetry.space_group_name_H-M   'P 1'
#
loop_
_entity.id
_entity.type
_entity.pdbx_description
1 polymer ?
#
loop_
_entity_poly.entity_id
_entity_poly.type
_entity_poly.pdbx_seq_one_letter_code
_entity_poly.pdbx_strand_id
1 'polypeptide(L)'
;MKKVSFLLIISLLFLNACATKTKKFNTQKENCKEIYVYFTQSKNCLGLNFQTYYEEKNREYEKQHDVIINAISNKIFSNNITNDQGWKNYENIIKDFRSSKDKTNYLTNVIYRLD
;
A
#
# COMPACT_ATOMS: atom_id res chain seq x y z
N MET A 1 22.10 31.70 17.04
CA MET A 1 21.70 30.40 17.62
C MET A 1 20.20 30.13 17.59
N LYS A 2 19.33 31.10 17.91
CA LYS A 2 17.87 30.92 17.86
C LYS A 2 17.30 30.57 16.49
N LYS A 3 17.91 31.04 15.37
CA LYS A 3 17.46 30.77 14.00
C LYS A 3 17.73 29.33 13.55
N VAL A 4 18.77 28.70 14.04
CA VAL A 4 19.13 27.31 13.69
C VAL A 4 18.20 26.32 14.38
N SER A 5 17.80 26.58 15.63
CA SER A 5 16.82 25.75 16.35
C SER A 5 15.44 25.77 15.70
N PHE A 6 15.02 26.91 15.16
CA PHE A 6 13.72 27.06 14.48
C PHE A 6 13.66 26.25 13.18
N LEU A 7 14.74 26.28 12.37
CA LEU A 7 14.85 25.51 11.15
C LEU A 7 14.87 24.01 11.41
N LEU A 8 15.53 23.55 12.47
CA LEU A 8 15.55 22.15 12.89
C LEU A 8 14.15 21.66 13.30
N ILE A 9 13.39 22.49 14.02
CA ILE A 9 12.02 22.16 14.46
C ILE A 9 11.10 22.02 13.23
N ILE A 10 11.20 22.89 12.23
CA ILE A 10 10.41 22.82 10.99
C ILE A 10 10.74 21.54 10.21
N SER A 11 12.01 21.17 10.07
CA SER A 11 12.44 19.93 9.42
C SER A 11 11.89 18.69 10.12
N LEU A 12 11.89 18.66 11.45
CA LEU A 12 11.33 17.58 12.25
C LEU A 12 9.81 17.46 12.08
N LEU A 13 9.08 18.57 11.96
CA LEU A 13 7.65 18.57 11.72
C LEU A 13 7.30 17.99 10.35
N PHE A 14 8.06 18.27 9.30
CA PHE A 14 7.88 17.69 7.97
C PHE A 14 8.13 16.17 7.95
N LEU A 15 9.18 15.70 8.62
CA LEU A 15 9.48 14.28 8.75
C LEU A 15 8.39 13.53 9.51
N ASN A 16 7.84 14.13 10.57
CA ASN A 16 6.76 13.56 11.36
C ASN A 16 5.45 13.45 10.55
N ALA A 17 5.13 14.42 9.68
CA ALA A 17 3.94 14.39 8.83
C ALA A 17 3.98 13.20 7.84
N CYS A 18 5.11 12.95 7.16
CA CYS A 18 5.30 11.80 6.27
C CYS A 18 5.25 10.47 7.03
N ALA A 19 5.93 10.39 8.18
CA ALA A 19 5.93 9.22 9.04
C ALA A 19 4.52 8.90 9.57
N THR A 20 3.73 9.94 9.90
CA THR A 20 2.36 9.78 10.37
C THR A 20 1.44 9.22 9.29
N LYS A 21 1.56 9.67 8.05
CA LYS A 21 0.78 9.16 6.92
C LYS A 21 1.06 7.68 6.68
N THR A 22 2.32 7.29 6.64
CA THR A 22 2.76 5.89 6.49
C THR A 22 2.27 5.04 7.66
N LYS A 23 2.39 5.54 8.89
CA LYS A 23 1.92 4.84 10.09
C LYS A 23 0.41 4.61 10.05
N LYS A 24 -0.38 5.61 9.68
CA LYS A 24 -1.84 5.48 9.53
C LYS A 24 -2.21 4.44 8.48
N PHE A 25 -1.54 4.47 7.34
CA PHE A 25 -1.75 3.46 6.30
C PHE A 25 -1.48 2.05 6.83
N ASN A 26 -0.34 1.83 7.47
CA ASN A 26 0.02 0.53 8.02
C ASN A 26 -0.96 0.07 9.10
N THR A 27 -1.41 0.96 9.97
CA THR A 27 -2.40 0.66 11.01
C THR A 27 -3.73 0.24 10.39
N GLN A 28 -4.23 0.97 9.40
CA GLN A 28 -5.48 0.62 8.70
C GLN A 28 -5.35 -0.66 7.90
N LYS A 29 -4.19 -0.92 7.29
CA LYS A 29 -3.91 -2.18 6.61
C LYS A 29 -3.96 -3.36 7.58
N GLU A 30 -3.35 -3.23 8.76
CA GLU A 30 -3.41 -4.26 9.80
C GLU A 30 -4.84 -4.47 10.32
N ASN A 31 -5.62 -3.39 10.46
CA ASN A 31 -7.04 -3.50 10.80
C ASN A 31 -7.82 -4.28 9.74
N CYS A 32 -7.56 -4.04 8.46
CA CYS A 32 -8.15 -4.82 7.38
C CYS A 32 -7.81 -6.31 7.50
N LYS A 33 -6.57 -6.63 7.83
CA LYS A 33 -6.10 -8.00 8.00
C LYS A 33 -6.74 -8.67 9.22
N GLU A 34 -6.97 -7.96 10.31
CA GLU A 34 -7.65 -8.46 11.50
C GLU A 34 -9.13 -8.74 11.23
N ILE A 35 -9.82 -7.83 10.54
CA ILE A 35 -11.25 -7.98 10.20
C ILE A 35 -11.45 -9.08 9.15
N TYR A 36 -10.62 -9.10 8.13
CA TYR A 36 -10.68 -10.04 7.01
C TYR A 36 -9.45 -10.95 7.02
N VAL A 37 -9.51 -12.01 7.81
CA VAL A 37 -8.41 -12.98 7.93
C VAL A 37 -8.02 -13.54 6.55
N TYR A 38 -9.00 -13.73 5.66
CA TYR A 38 -8.76 -14.20 4.30
C TYR A 38 -8.54 -13.01 3.36
N PHE A 39 -7.38 -12.98 2.73
CA PHE A 39 -7.02 -11.92 1.78
C PHE A 39 -8.08 -11.71 0.70
N THR A 40 -8.67 -12.79 0.19
CA THR A 40 -9.68 -12.77 -0.85
C THR A 40 -10.95 -11.97 -0.48
N GLN A 41 -11.18 -11.72 0.79
CA GLN A 41 -12.34 -10.96 1.30
C GLN A 41 -11.99 -9.52 1.66
N SER A 42 -10.73 -9.13 1.56
CA SER A 42 -10.23 -7.84 2.06
C SER A 42 -10.25 -6.71 1.01
N LYS A 43 -10.67 -6.97 -0.22
CA LYS A 43 -10.56 -6.05 -1.36
C LYS A 43 -11.11 -4.65 -1.06
N ASN A 44 -12.33 -4.56 -0.55
CA ASN A 44 -12.96 -3.27 -0.29
C ASN A 44 -12.25 -2.49 0.82
N CYS A 45 -11.85 -3.18 1.89
CA CYS A 45 -11.11 -2.58 3.00
C CYS A 45 -9.75 -2.05 2.53
N LEU A 46 -8.99 -2.86 1.82
CA LEU A 46 -7.68 -2.47 1.30
C LEU A 46 -7.77 -1.39 0.22
N GLY A 47 -8.78 -1.48 -0.64
CA GLY A 47 -9.02 -0.46 -1.67
C GLY A 47 -9.30 0.90 -1.08
N LEU A 48 -10.16 0.99 -0.07
CA LEU A 48 -10.46 2.24 0.62
C LEU A 48 -9.23 2.80 1.35
N ASN A 49 -8.46 1.94 2.01
CA ASN A 49 -7.21 2.32 2.67
C ASN A 49 -6.19 2.89 1.68
N PHE A 50 -6.01 2.23 0.55
CA PHE A 50 -5.11 2.69 -0.51
C PHE A 50 -5.57 4.05 -1.07
N GLN A 51 -6.84 4.18 -1.40
CA GLN A 51 -7.45 5.41 -1.91
C GLN A 51 -7.24 6.59 -0.95
N THR A 52 -7.40 6.37 0.35
CA THR A 52 -7.26 7.42 1.36
C THR A 52 -5.83 7.96 1.44
N TYR A 53 -4.81 7.13 1.25
CA TYR A 53 -3.42 7.49 1.55
C TYR A 53 -2.51 7.65 0.34
N TYR A 54 -2.84 7.05 -0.80
CA TYR A 54 -1.92 7.00 -1.95
C TYR A 54 -2.49 7.51 -3.26
N GLU A 55 -3.77 7.90 -3.27
CA GLU A 55 -4.47 7.93 -4.53
C GLU A 55 -5.31 9.18 -4.79
N GLU A 56 -5.13 10.21 -3.94
CA GLU A 56 -5.96 11.42 -3.94
C GLU A 56 -6.21 12.05 -5.32
N LYS A 57 -5.42 11.74 -6.35
CA LYS A 57 -5.53 12.36 -7.68
C LYS A 57 -5.31 11.41 -8.85
N ASN A 58 -5.16 10.10 -8.64
CA ASN A 58 -4.80 9.21 -9.73
C ASN A 58 -5.64 7.93 -9.75
N ARG A 59 -6.73 7.99 -10.49
CA ARG A 59 -7.65 6.84 -10.68
C ARG A 59 -6.95 5.62 -11.31
N GLU A 60 -5.86 5.84 -12.04
CA GLU A 60 -5.10 4.75 -12.64
C GLU A 60 -4.44 3.88 -11.56
N TYR A 61 -3.90 4.47 -10.51
CA TYR A 61 -3.35 3.72 -9.38
C TYR A 61 -4.43 2.88 -8.68
N GLU A 62 -5.63 3.43 -8.52
CA GLU A 62 -6.76 2.70 -7.92
C GLU A 62 -7.14 1.47 -8.74
N LYS A 63 -7.25 1.62 -10.06
CA LYS A 63 -7.51 0.51 -10.97
C LYS A 63 -6.41 -0.54 -10.93
N GLN A 64 -5.15 -0.12 -10.95
CA GLN A 64 -4.00 -1.01 -10.87
C GLN A 64 -3.95 -1.75 -9.53
N HIS A 65 -4.28 -1.06 -8.44
CA HIS A 65 -4.39 -1.68 -7.12
C HIS A 65 -5.45 -2.78 -7.09
N ASP A 66 -6.62 -2.52 -7.65
CA ASP A 66 -7.69 -3.51 -7.77
C ASP A 66 -7.28 -4.73 -8.60
N VAL A 67 -6.59 -4.52 -9.71
CA VAL A 67 -6.07 -5.60 -10.54
C VAL A 67 -5.08 -6.47 -9.76
N ILE A 68 -4.20 -5.85 -8.99
CA ILE A 68 -3.22 -6.55 -8.14
C ILE A 68 -3.92 -7.41 -7.09
N ILE A 69 -4.90 -6.85 -6.38
CA ILE A 69 -5.66 -7.62 -5.38
C ILE A 69 -6.37 -8.80 -6.02
N ASN A 70 -7.00 -8.59 -7.16
CA ASN A 70 -7.69 -9.67 -7.87
C ASN A 70 -6.71 -10.75 -8.36
N ALA A 71 -5.54 -10.38 -8.84
CA ALA A 71 -4.52 -11.33 -9.28
C ALA A 71 -3.99 -12.19 -8.12
N ILE A 72 -3.71 -11.58 -6.97
CA ILE A 72 -3.30 -12.30 -5.76
C ILE A 72 -4.42 -13.24 -5.29
N SER A 73 -5.66 -12.75 -5.25
CA SER A 73 -6.84 -13.53 -4.87
C SER A 73 -7.02 -14.76 -5.77
N ASN A 74 -6.86 -14.59 -7.07
CA ASN A 74 -6.96 -15.69 -8.03
C ASN A 74 -5.89 -16.76 -7.79
N LYS A 75 -4.68 -16.37 -7.41
CA LYS A 75 -3.62 -17.30 -7.06
C LYS A 75 -3.95 -18.10 -5.79
N ILE A 76 -4.61 -17.48 -4.83
CA ILE A 76 -5.09 -18.16 -3.62
C ILE A 76 -6.21 -19.14 -3.99
N PHE A 77 -7.20 -18.72 -4.77
CA PHE A 77 -8.31 -19.57 -5.19
C PHE A 77 -7.86 -20.80 -6.00
N SER A 78 -6.82 -20.65 -6.81
CA SER A 78 -6.26 -21.76 -7.59
C SER A 78 -5.25 -22.61 -6.80
N ASN A 79 -5.06 -22.34 -5.51
CA ASN A 79 -4.11 -23.03 -4.62
C ASN A 79 -2.64 -22.90 -5.04
N ASN A 80 -2.29 -21.88 -5.84
CA ASN A 80 -0.90 -21.61 -6.21
C ASN A 80 -0.12 -20.95 -5.07
N ILE A 81 -0.80 -20.19 -4.23
CA ILE A 81 -0.23 -19.59 -3.01
C ILE A 81 -1.21 -19.75 -1.85
N THR A 82 -0.69 -19.68 -0.63
CA THR A 82 -1.50 -19.68 0.59
C THR A 82 -2.05 -18.27 0.88
N ASN A 83 -3.03 -18.21 1.79
CA ASN A 83 -3.55 -16.94 2.29
C ASN A 83 -2.44 -16.05 2.88
N ASP A 84 -1.56 -16.61 3.69
CA ASP A 84 -0.46 -15.88 4.31
C ASP A 84 0.53 -15.37 3.26
N GLN A 85 0.83 -16.15 2.25
CA GLN A 85 1.65 -15.72 1.12
C GLN A 85 0.98 -14.58 0.33
N GLY A 86 -0.33 -14.62 0.17
CA GLY A 86 -1.09 -13.54 -0.44
C GLY A 86 -0.95 -12.22 0.31
N TRP A 87 -1.12 -12.23 1.64
CA TRP A 87 -0.90 -11.05 2.48
C TRP A 87 0.53 -10.53 2.37
N LYS A 88 1.50 -11.42 2.45
CA LYS A 88 2.93 -11.08 2.36
C LYS A 88 3.27 -10.46 1.01
N ASN A 89 2.76 -11.02 -0.07
CA ASN A 89 2.95 -10.48 -1.42
C ASN A 89 2.38 -9.07 -1.55
N TYR A 90 1.17 -8.85 -1.05
CA TYR A 90 0.54 -7.54 -1.04
C TYR A 90 1.37 -6.52 -0.25
N GLU A 91 1.78 -6.87 0.96
CA GLU A 91 2.59 -5.99 1.82
C GLU A 91 3.91 -5.60 1.15
N ASN A 92 4.59 -6.54 0.50
CA ASN A 92 5.83 -6.28 -0.22
C ASN A 92 5.60 -5.36 -1.43
N ILE A 93 4.53 -5.57 -2.18
CA ILE A 93 4.18 -4.73 -3.33
C ILE A 93 3.92 -3.29 -2.89
N ILE A 94 3.15 -3.09 -1.83
CA ILE A 94 2.86 -1.75 -1.31
C ILE A 94 4.13 -1.06 -0.78
N LYS A 95 4.99 -1.79 -0.10
CA LYS A 95 6.27 -1.26 0.38
C LYS A 95 7.13 -0.78 -0.79
N ASP A 96 7.28 -1.58 -1.82
CA ASP A 96 8.07 -1.24 -3.01
C ASP A 96 7.42 -0.10 -3.81
N PHE A 97 6.10 -0.07 -3.90
CA PHE A 97 5.36 1.03 -4.51
C PHE A 97 5.70 2.38 -3.84
N ARG A 98 5.73 2.42 -2.52
CA ARG A 98 6.05 3.65 -1.78
C ARG A 98 7.45 4.17 -2.08
N SER A 99 8.42 3.29 -2.25
CA SER A 99 9.81 3.65 -2.53
C SER A 99 10.11 3.84 -4.02
N SER A 100 9.18 3.51 -4.90
CA SER A 100 9.38 3.60 -6.34
C SER A 100 9.39 5.06 -6.83
N LYS A 101 10.31 5.40 -7.72
CA LYS A 101 10.38 6.71 -8.38
C LYS A 101 9.34 6.86 -9.48
N ASP A 102 9.10 5.80 -10.25
CA ASP A 102 8.07 5.75 -11.30
C ASP A 102 7.00 4.74 -10.88
N LYS A 103 6.00 5.24 -10.17
CA LYS A 103 4.95 4.41 -9.57
C LYS A 103 4.08 3.72 -10.61
N THR A 104 3.74 4.41 -11.69
CA THR A 104 2.93 3.84 -12.78
C THR A 104 3.64 2.67 -13.43
N ASN A 105 4.91 2.84 -13.76
CA ASN A 105 5.72 1.78 -14.36
C ASN A 105 5.90 0.60 -13.39
N TYR A 106 6.13 0.88 -12.12
CA TYR A 106 6.25 -0.15 -11.10
C TYR A 106 4.97 -1.01 -11.03
N LEU A 107 3.79 -0.39 -10.91
CA LEU A 107 2.53 -1.11 -10.83
C LEU A 107 2.24 -1.90 -12.11
N THR A 108 2.53 -1.34 -13.27
CA THR A 108 2.37 -2.03 -14.55
C THR A 108 3.24 -3.29 -14.61
N ASN A 109 4.48 -3.20 -14.18
CA ASN A 109 5.40 -4.34 -14.13
C ASN A 109 4.95 -5.41 -13.13
N VAL A 110 4.42 -5.01 -11.98
CA VAL A 110 3.87 -5.94 -10.99
C VAL A 110 2.68 -6.70 -11.58
N ILE A 111 1.75 -6.02 -12.22
CA ILE A 111 0.59 -6.64 -12.85
C ILE A 111 1.03 -7.67 -13.89
N TYR A 112 2.00 -7.31 -14.73
CA TYR A 112 2.55 -8.20 -15.74
C TYR A 112 3.17 -9.47 -15.13
N ARG A 113 3.89 -9.32 -14.01
CA ARG A 113 4.52 -10.48 -13.33
C ARG A 113 3.52 -11.38 -12.61
N LEU A 114 2.37 -10.83 -12.19
CA LEU A 114 1.34 -11.60 -11.50
C LEU A 114 0.48 -12.43 -12.46
N ASP A 115 0.42 -12.04 -13.71
CA ASP A 115 -0.26 -12.82 -14.74
C ASP A 115 0.59 -14.03 -15.13
#